data_41858af766738e1097d8654569e2f0d2
#
_entry.id   41858af766738e1097d8654569e2f0d2
#
_cell.length_a   1.000
_cell.length_b   1.000
_cell.length_c   1.000
_cell.angle_alpha   90.00
_cell.angle_beta   90.00
_cell.angle_gamma   90.00
#
_symmetry.space_group_name_H-M   'P 1'
#
loop_
_entity.id
_entity.type
_entity.pdbx_description
1 polymer ?
#
loop_
_entity_poly.entity_id
_entity_poly.type
_entity_poly.pdbx_seq_one_letter_code
_entity_poly.pdbx_strand_id
1 'polypeptide(L)'
;QKPHIKLLEKDIVKMEKFWKYDSQKVEDNNKKVKILLVPQGSDREMKPEEIAELLNNIENDKIKNVKIIMGKTDGSKEYYKKLISYIKKDLDIYLSNKFNIKEYVLFMATADLVIGVDGGAVHIASSLNKPLLSFYANNKYNLCRWSPKTTADSLQVISKTSGNHNQTYNFSLSEPIKWLNNKIEEILKN
;
A
#
# COMPACT_ATOMS: atom_id res chain seq x y z
N GLN A 1 -7.90 13.48 19.35
CA GLN A 1 -8.70 12.41 18.71
C GLN A 1 -8.23 12.25 17.27
N LYS A 2 -8.01 11.00 16.83
CA LYS A 2 -7.81 10.73 15.41
C LYS A 2 -9.11 11.02 14.67
N PRO A 3 -9.07 11.70 13.52
CA PRO A 3 -10.24 11.78 12.69
C PRO A 3 -10.61 10.37 12.23
N HIS A 4 -11.87 10.01 12.43
CA HIS A 4 -12.43 8.74 11.95
C HIS A 4 -13.34 9.03 10.76
N ILE A 5 -13.09 8.32 9.66
CA ILE A 5 -14.00 8.35 8.51
C ILE A 5 -15.06 7.28 8.76
N LYS A 6 -16.32 7.71 8.86
CA LYS A 6 -17.45 6.80 8.96
C LYS A 6 -18.02 6.55 7.56
N LEU A 7 -17.95 5.31 7.11
CA LEU A 7 -18.47 4.87 5.83
C LEU A 7 -19.65 3.91 6.03
N LEU A 8 -20.55 3.90 5.06
CA LEU A 8 -21.64 2.93 5.06
C LEU A 8 -21.16 1.59 4.54
N GLU A 9 -21.39 0.53 5.30
CA GLU A 9 -20.95 -0.83 4.96
C GLU A 9 -21.44 -1.28 3.58
N LYS A 10 -22.70 -0.96 3.22
CA LYS A 10 -23.27 -1.27 1.91
C LYS A 10 -22.48 -0.66 0.75
N ASP A 11 -21.88 0.53 0.95
CA ASP A 11 -21.08 1.20 -0.07
C ASP A 11 -19.68 0.58 -0.18
N ILE A 12 -19.11 0.14 0.94
CA ILE A 12 -17.84 -0.60 0.98
C ILE A 12 -17.98 -1.92 0.23
N VAL A 13 -19.03 -2.69 0.51
CA VAL A 13 -19.29 -4.00 -0.14
C VAL A 13 -19.35 -3.89 -1.66
N LYS A 14 -19.91 -2.81 -2.20
CA LYS A 14 -19.94 -2.56 -3.66
C LYS A 14 -18.56 -2.47 -4.29
N MET A 15 -17.55 -2.07 -3.53
CA MET A 15 -16.18 -1.92 -4.03
C MET A 15 -15.38 -3.22 -4.00
N GLU A 16 -15.86 -4.25 -3.32
CA GLU A 16 -15.19 -5.56 -3.24
C GLU A 16 -14.99 -6.21 -4.62
N LYS A 17 -15.89 -5.96 -5.58
CA LYS A 17 -15.79 -6.48 -6.94
C LYS A 17 -14.49 -6.12 -7.64
N PHE A 18 -13.86 -4.99 -7.30
CA PHE A 18 -12.62 -4.54 -7.93
C PHE A 18 -11.39 -5.37 -7.51
N TRP A 19 -11.51 -6.18 -6.46
CA TRP A 19 -10.49 -7.16 -6.08
C TRP A 19 -10.61 -8.47 -6.85
N LYS A 20 -11.75 -8.71 -7.51
CA LYS A 20 -12.01 -9.91 -8.33
C LYS A 20 -11.56 -9.73 -9.78
N TYR A 21 -10.56 -8.89 -10.04
CA TYR A 21 -10.01 -8.80 -11.39
C TYR A 21 -9.56 -10.17 -11.84
N ASP A 22 -10.18 -10.53 -12.95
CA ASP A 22 -10.06 -11.80 -13.59
C ASP A 22 -8.61 -12.04 -14.00
N SER A 23 -7.93 -12.80 -13.21
CA SER A 23 -6.86 -13.58 -13.76
C SER A 23 -7.55 -14.70 -14.53
N GLN A 24 -7.14 -14.98 -15.74
CA GLN A 24 -7.45 -16.24 -16.44
C GLN A 24 -6.92 -17.45 -15.66
N LYS A 25 -6.51 -17.26 -14.43
CA LYS A 25 -6.13 -18.26 -13.45
C LYS A 25 -7.41 -18.76 -12.80
N VAL A 26 -7.62 -20.07 -12.86
CA VAL A 26 -8.65 -20.83 -12.16
C VAL A 26 -8.99 -20.17 -10.81
N GLU A 27 -10.28 -20.01 -10.52
CA GLU A 27 -10.77 -19.53 -9.23
C GLU A 27 -10.07 -20.28 -8.10
N ASP A 28 -9.07 -19.64 -7.53
CA ASP A 28 -8.43 -20.11 -6.34
C ASP A 28 -9.27 -19.64 -5.16
N ASN A 29 -10.01 -20.57 -4.53
CA ASN A 29 -10.85 -20.29 -3.37
C ASN A 29 -10.04 -19.96 -2.11
N ASN A 30 -8.72 -19.79 -2.21
CA ASN A 30 -7.88 -19.46 -1.08
C ASN A 30 -8.10 -17.99 -0.65
N LYS A 31 -8.18 -17.79 0.66
CA LYS A 31 -8.21 -16.45 1.26
C LYS A 31 -6.96 -15.67 0.82
N LYS A 32 -7.16 -14.47 0.30
CA LYS A 32 -6.08 -13.57 -0.09
C LYS A 32 -6.08 -12.30 0.76
N VAL A 33 -4.89 -11.88 1.15
CA VAL A 33 -4.67 -10.56 1.75
C VAL A 33 -4.72 -9.52 0.65
N LYS A 34 -5.63 -8.56 0.78
CA LYS A 34 -5.82 -7.46 -0.16
C LYS A 34 -4.91 -6.29 0.21
N ILE A 35 -3.87 -6.09 -0.58
CA ILE A 35 -2.88 -5.02 -0.37
C ILE A 35 -3.13 -3.89 -1.35
N LEU A 36 -3.44 -2.71 -0.86
CA LEU A 36 -3.49 -1.50 -1.66
C LEU A 36 -2.12 -0.80 -1.61
N LEU A 37 -1.52 -0.64 -2.78
CA LEU A 37 -0.22 0.02 -2.96
C LEU A 37 -0.43 1.42 -3.50
N VAL A 38 0.10 2.43 -2.80
CA VAL A 38 0.01 3.85 -3.17
C VAL A 38 1.39 4.50 -3.11
N PRO A 39 2.27 4.18 -4.08
CA PRO A 39 3.66 4.62 -4.05
C PRO A 39 3.88 6.05 -4.54
N GLN A 40 2.81 6.72 -5.01
CA GLN A 40 2.84 8.07 -5.53
C GLN A 40 1.90 8.99 -4.75
N GLY A 41 2.42 10.13 -4.32
CA GLY A 41 1.66 11.27 -3.78
C GLY A 41 1.61 12.41 -4.80
N SER A 42 1.22 13.61 -4.36
CA SER A 42 1.10 14.78 -5.25
C SER A 42 2.44 15.25 -5.83
N ASP A 43 3.49 15.23 -5.01
CA ASP A 43 4.85 15.65 -5.38
C ASP A 43 5.94 14.68 -4.87
N ARG A 44 5.52 13.49 -4.46
CA ARG A 44 6.38 12.45 -3.91
C ARG A 44 6.10 11.13 -4.58
N GLU A 45 7.15 10.38 -4.83
CA GLU A 45 7.00 8.98 -5.23
C GLU A 45 8.15 8.15 -4.69
N MET A 46 7.86 6.91 -4.40
CA MET A 46 8.90 5.93 -4.11
C MET A 46 9.52 5.45 -5.42
N LYS A 47 10.81 5.14 -5.40
CA LYS A 47 11.44 4.49 -6.55
C LYS A 47 10.82 3.12 -6.80
N PRO A 48 10.41 2.80 -8.04
CA PRO A 48 9.85 1.49 -8.37
C PRO A 48 10.76 0.33 -7.96
N GLU A 49 12.08 0.53 -8.04
CA GLU A 49 13.08 -0.47 -7.63
C GLU A 49 12.98 -0.81 -6.14
N GLU A 50 12.76 0.18 -5.28
CA GLU A 50 12.65 -0.03 -3.83
C GLU A 50 11.32 -0.73 -3.47
N ILE A 51 10.22 -0.35 -4.12
CA ILE A 51 8.95 -1.06 -3.97
C ILE A 51 9.08 -2.50 -4.45
N ALA A 52 9.70 -2.72 -5.60
CA ALA A 52 9.91 -4.06 -6.14
C ALA A 52 10.75 -4.92 -5.19
N GLU A 53 11.81 -4.37 -4.59
CA GLU A 53 12.63 -5.07 -3.61
C GLU A 53 11.78 -5.51 -2.40
N LEU A 54 10.93 -4.62 -1.88
CA LEU A 54 10.01 -4.95 -0.80
C LEU A 54 9.09 -6.12 -1.21
N LEU A 55 8.42 -6.02 -2.36
CA LEU A 55 7.46 -7.02 -2.82
C LEU A 55 8.13 -8.34 -3.21
N ASN A 56 9.31 -8.31 -3.82
CA ASN A 56 10.09 -9.50 -4.15
C ASN A 56 10.55 -10.29 -2.91
N ASN A 57 10.51 -9.69 -1.74
CA ASN A 57 10.84 -10.33 -0.47
C ASN A 57 9.60 -10.79 0.32
N ILE A 58 8.42 -10.77 -0.27
CA ILE A 58 7.28 -11.54 0.25
C ILE A 58 7.67 -13.01 0.18
N GLU A 59 7.54 -13.72 1.30
CA GLU A 59 7.95 -15.11 1.42
C GLU A 59 7.18 -16.01 0.43
N ASN A 60 7.86 -17.00 -0.14
CA ASN A 60 7.34 -17.84 -1.22
C ASN A 60 6.05 -18.58 -0.84
N ASP A 61 5.90 -18.99 0.42
CA ASP A 61 4.70 -19.63 0.93
C ASP A 61 3.48 -18.69 1.05
N LYS A 62 3.70 -17.38 0.99
CA LYS A 62 2.66 -16.35 1.09
C LYS A 62 2.22 -15.77 -0.27
N ILE A 63 2.98 -15.97 -1.33
CA ILE A 63 2.74 -15.37 -2.65
C ILE A 63 1.33 -15.66 -3.17
N LYS A 64 0.87 -16.89 -3.02
CA LYS A 64 -0.47 -17.32 -3.45
C LYS A 64 -1.61 -16.69 -2.65
N ASN A 65 -1.31 -16.15 -1.49
CA ASN A 65 -2.28 -15.63 -0.54
C ASN A 65 -2.28 -14.10 -0.48
N VAL A 66 -1.68 -13.43 -1.45
CA VAL A 66 -1.71 -11.98 -1.56
C VAL A 66 -2.26 -11.54 -2.90
N LYS A 67 -2.99 -10.46 -2.90
CA LYS A 67 -3.43 -9.74 -4.10
C LYS A 67 -3.11 -8.27 -3.92
N ILE A 68 -2.38 -7.70 -4.88
CA ILE A 68 -1.89 -6.34 -4.79
C ILE A 68 -2.56 -5.51 -5.88
N ILE A 69 -3.15 -4.39 -5.49
CA ILE A 69 -3.67 -3.41 -6.44
C ILE A 69 -2.96 -2.08 -6.18
N MET A 70 -2.35 -1.52 -7.21
CA MET A 70 -1.78 -0.18 -7.17
C MET A 70 -2.85 0.84 -7.53
N GLY A 71 -3.06 1.82 -6.65
CA GLY A 71 -4.02 2.90 -6.88
C GLY A 71 -3.63 3.75 -8.09
N LYS A 72 -4.61 4.01 -8.97
CA LYS A 72 -4.37 4.80 -10.18
C LYS A 72 -4.54 6.28 -9.92
N THR A 73 -3.47 7.03 -10.19
CA THR A 73 -3.41 8.49 -10.21
C THR A 73 -2.79 8.95 -11.52
N ASP A 74 -2.61 10.25 -11.72
CA ASP A 74 -1.90 10.76 -12.89
C ASP A 74 -0.44 10.25 -12.88
N GLY A 75 0.03 9.75 -14.01
CA GLY A 75 1.37 9.16 -14.15
C GLY A 75 1.53 7.72 -13.64
N SER A 76 0.52 7.15 -13.04
CA SER A 76 0.57 5.78 -12.47
C SER A 76 0.86 4.70 -13.52
N LYS A 77 0.38 4.86 -14.74
CA LYS A 77 0.54 3.86 -15.80
C LYS A 77 2.01 3.61 -16.13
N GLU A 78 2.80 4.67 -16.26
CA GLU A 78 4.24 4.56 -16.51
C GLU A 78 4.99 4.02 -15.29
N TYR A 79 4.62 4.48 -14.10
CA TYR A 79 5.17 3.96 -12.86
C TYR A 79 4.90 2.45 -12.72
N TYR A 80 3.67 2.03 -12.95
CA TYR A 80 3.27 0.63 -12.89
C TYR A 80 4.08 -0.25 -13.85
N LYS A 81 4.27 0.20 -15.09
CA LYS A 81 5.11 -0.53 -16.06
C LYS A 81 6.54 -0.74 -15.56
N LYS A 82 7.14 0.31 -15.00
CA LYS A 82 8.48 0.21 -14.39
C LYS A 82 8.50 -0.75 -13.22
N LEU A 83 7.54 -0.64 -12.32
CA LEU A 83 7.42 -1.53 -11.17
C LEU A 83 7.36 -2.98 -11.60
N ILE A 84 6.48 -3.32 -12.55
CA ILE A 84 6.31 -4.69 -13.05
C ILE A 84 7.61 -5.21 -13.66
N SER A 85 8.39 -4.36 -14.34
CA SER A 85 9.67 -4.78 -14.92
C SER A 85 10.71 -5.23 -13.88
N TYR A 86 10.58 -4.80 -12.63
CA TYR A 86 11.46 -5.18 -11.53
C TYR A 86 10.92 -6.32 -10.66
N ILE A 87 9.66 -6.71 -10.85
CA ILE A 87 9.07 -7.82 -10.11
C ILE A 87 9.63 -9.14 -10.64
N LYS A 88 10.17 -9.96 -9.74
CA LYS A 88 10.83 -11.24 -10.05
C LYS A 88 10.02 -12.45 -9.63
N LYS A 89 8.96 -12.25 -8.85
CA LYS A 89 8.10 -13.32 -8.34
C LYS A 89 6.74 -13.28 -9.05
N ASP A 90 6.05 -14.42 -9.06
CA ASP A 90 4.71 -14.53 -9.64
C ASP A 90 3.66 -13.93 -8.69
N LEU A 91 3.74 -12.62 -8.53
CA LEU A 91 2.81 -11.85 -7.70
C LEU A 91 1.57 -11.46 -8.49
N ASP A 92 0.42 -11.54 -7.83
CA ASP A 92 -0.86 -11.07 -8.34
C ASP A 92 -0.96 -9.55 -8.11
N ILE A 93 -0.55 -8.77 -9.10
CA ILE A 93 -0.45 -7.31 -8.99
C ILE A 93 -1.08 -6.61 -10.21
N TYR A 94 -1.96 -5.64 -9.93
CA TYR A 94 -2.74 -4.92 -10.94
C TYR A 94 -2.74 -3.41 -10.68
N LEU A 95 -2.99 -2.63 -11.74
CA LEU A 95 -3.30 -1.21 -11.64
C LEU A 95 -4.82 -1.04 -11.49
N SER A 96 -5.27 -0.24 -10.53
CA SER A 96 -6.70 0.00 -10.32
C SER A 96 -7.36 0.77 -11.45
N ASN A 97 -8.69 0.80 -11.45
CA ASN A 97 -9.46 1.78 -12.20
C ASN A 97 -9.17 3.19 -11.67
N LYS A 98 -9.42 4.20 -12.49
CA LYS A 98 -9.43 5.58 -12.02
C LYS A 98 -10.71 5.83 -11.24
N PHE A 99 -10.58 6.08 -9.94
CA PHE A 99 -11.68 6.38 -9.05
C PHE A 99 -11.78 7.89 -8.78
N ASN A 100 -12.99 8.39 -8.56
CA ASN A 100 -13.16 9.67 -7.89
C ASN A 100 -12.77 9.55 -6.40
N ILE A 101 -12.67 10.66 -5.70
CA ILE A 101 -12.19 10.65 -4.31
C ILE A 101 -13.07 9.80 -3.39
N LYS A 102 -14.37 9.83 -3.55
CA LYS A 102 -15.30 9.03 -2.72
C LYS A 102 -15.11 7.53 -2.98
N GLU A 103 -15.07 7.13 -4.23
CA GLU A 103 -14.81 5.75 -4.63
C GLU A 103 -13.45 5.26 -4.14
N TYR A 104 -12.44 6.11 -4.21
CA TYR A 104 -11.10 5.80 -3.75
C TYR A 104 -11.05 5.51 -2.24
N VAL A 105 -11.73 6.34 -1.43
CA VAL A 105 -11.84 6.12 0.02
C VAL A 105 -12.56 4.80 0.32
N LEU A 106 -13.67 4.55 -0.38
CA LEU A 106 -14.44 3.30 -0.24
C LEU A 106 -13.62 2.08 -0.66
N PHE A 107 -12.88 2.18 -1.75
CA PHE A 107 -12.00 1.12 -2.22
C PHE A 107 -10.88 0.83 -1.20
N MET A 108 -10.25 1.86 -0.66
CA MET A 108 -9.26 1.71 0.41
C MET A 108 -9.85 1.02 1.65
N ALA A 109 -11.10 1.28 1.98
CA ALA A 109 -11.79 0.62 3.08
C ALA A 109 -11.92 -0.91 2.88
N THR A 110 -11.90 -1.39 1.64
CA THR A 110 -11.93 -2.83 1.32
C THR A 110 -10.59 -3.52 1.45
N ALA A 111 -9.49 -2.78 1.50
CA ALA A 111 -8.15 -3.34 1.64
C ALA A 111 -7.92 -3.89 3.04
N ASP A 112 -7.12 -4.94 3.15
CA ASP A 112 -6.67 -5.50 4.44
C ASP A 112 -5.41 -4.79 4.94
N LEU A 113 -4.62 -4.22 4.03
CA LEU A 113 -3.33 -3.61 4.30
C LEU A 113 -3.05 -2.53 3.26
N VAL A 114 -2.47 -1.42 3.68
CA VAL A 114 -2.05 -0.33 2.79
C VAL A 114 -0.54 -0.13 2.88
N ILE A 115 0.11 -0.03 1.73
CA ILE A 115 1.52 0.35 1.60
C ILE A 115 1.58 1.64 0.81
N GLY A 116 2.18 2.68 1.34
CA GLY A 116 2.19 3.97 0.65
C GLY A 116 3.31 4.92 1.04
N VAL A 117 3.51 5.90 0.17
CA VAL A 117 4.39 7.04 0.44
C VAL A 117 3.60 8.14 1.17
N ASP A 118 4.29 8.91 2.00
CA ASP A 118 3.72 10.08 2.67
C ASP A 118 2.87 10.94 1.71
N GLY A 119 1.62 11.12 2.05
CA GLY A 119 0.64 11.84 1.25
C GLY A 119 -0.79 11.60 1.73
N GLY A 120 -1.76 12.11 0.99
CA GLY A 120 -3.18 12.03 1.35
C GLY A 120 -3.68 10.61 1.57
N ALA A 121 -3.25 9.66 0.74
CA ALA A 121 -3.65 8.26 0.84
C ALA A 121 -3.26 7.62 2.19
N VAL A 122 -2.06 7.90 2.68
CA VAL A 122 -1.57 7.41 3.97
C VAL A 122 -2.42 7.97 5.12
N HIS A 123 -2.80 9.24 5.06
CA HIS A 123 -3.68 9.85 6.06
C HIS A 123 -5.09 9.24 6.04
N ILE A 124 -5.63 8.98 4.87
CA ILE A 124 -6.93 8.29 4.72
C ILE A 124 -6.85 6.88 5.31
N ALA A 125 -5.82 6.11 4.97
CA ALA A 125 -5.60 4.76 5.51
C ALA A 125 -5.53 4.76 7.04
N SER A 126 -4.80 5.71 7.62
CA SER A 126 -4.71 5.89 9.06
C SER A 126 -6.08 6.22 9.68
N SER A 127 -6.86 7.09 9.04
CA SER A 127 -8.21 7.46 9.50
C SER A 127 -9.23 6.30 9.39
N LEU A 128 -8.99 5.36 8.49
CA LEU A 128 -9.76 4.13 8.36
C LEU A 128 -9.26 3.01 9.28
N ASN A 129 -8.25 3.26 10.10
CA ASN A 129 -7.60 2.26 10.96
C ASN A 129 -7.06 1.04 10.20
N LYS A 130 -6.58 1.24 8.98
CA LYS A 130 -5.98 0.16 8.20
C LYS A 130 -4.57 -0.15 8.73
N PRO A 131 -4.18 -1.44 8.75
CA PRO A 131 -2.76 -1.78 8.85
C PRO A 131 -1.99 -1.04 7.77
N LEU A 132 -0.90 -0.38 8.15
CA LEU A 132 -0.27 0.61 7.29
C LEU A 132 1.25 0.53 7.35
N LEU A 133 1.87 0.32 6.20
CA LEU A 133 3.30 0.50 5.98
C LEU A 133 3.51 1.78 5.19
N SER A 134 4.13 2.78 5.78
CA SER A 134 4.28 4.10 5.17
C SER A 134 5.72 4.59 5.15
N PHE A 135 6.08 5.29 4.09
CA PHE A 135 7.44 5.72 3.79
C PHE A 135 7.52 7.25 3.70
N TYR A 136 8.52 7.81 4.36
CA TYR A 136 8.67 9.25 4.54
C TYR A 136 10.06 9.72 4.13
N ALA A 137 10.13 10.93 3.55
CA ALA A 137 11.38 11.66 3.46
C ALA A 137 11.91 11.95 4.86
N ASN A 138 13.22 12.00 5.02
CA ASN A 138 13.86 12.41 6.27
C ASN A 138 13.93 13.95 6.34
N ASN A 139 12.77 14.56 6.56
CA ASN A 139 12.59 15.99 6.73
C ASN A 139 11.86 16.25 8.06
N LYS A 140 12.56 16.80 9.02
CA LYS A 140 12.04 16.99 10.38
C LYS A 140 10.72 17.78 10.43
N TYR A 141 10.60 18.81 9.61
CA TYR A 141 9.38 19.64 9.57
C TYR A 141 8.15 18.83 9.17
N ASN A 142 8.26 18.04 8.09
CA ASN A 142 7.16 17.21 7.61
C ASN A 142 6.85 16.08 8.57
N LEU A 143 7.87 15.44 9.15
CA LEU A 143 7.69 14.36 10.12
C LEU A 143 6.92 14.81 11.36
N CYS A 144 7.19 16.01 11.85
CA CYS A 144 6.49 16.56 13.02
C CYS A 144 5.03 16.93 12.72
N ARG A 145 4.71 17.37 11.51
CA ARG A 145 3.38 17.87 11.16
C ARG A 145 2.46 16.81 10.57
N TRP A 146 2.97 15.94 9.73
CA TRP A 146 2.19 15.14 8.81
C TRP A 146 2.31 13.63 9.00
N SER A 147 3.24 13.17 9.80
CA SER A 147 3.38 11.74 10.06
C SER A 147 2.15 11.22 10.82
N PRO A 148 1.55 10.10 10.37
CA PRO A 148 0.48 9.46 11.12
C PRO A 148 0.98 9.04 12.49
N LYS A 149 0.10 9.08 13.48
CA LYS A 149 0.46 8.55 14.80
C LYS A 149 0.66 7.04 14.70
N THR A 150 1.81 6.58 15.15
CA THR A 150 2.13 5.15 15.21
C THR A 150 1.11 4.40 16.06
N THR A 151 0.61 3.30 15.52
CA THR A 151 -0.24 2.34 16.23
C THR A 151 0.41 0.97 16.17
N ALA A 152 -0.11 -0.02 16.91
CA ALA A 152 0.40 -1.40 16.86
C ALA A 152 0.38 -2.01 15.45
N ASP A 153 -0.51 -1.53 14.58
CA ASP A 153 -0.69 -2.03 13.22
C ASP A 153 -0.02 -1.16 12.15
N SER A 154 0.91 -0.29 12.53
CA SER A 154 1.58 0.58 11.57
C SER A 154 3.08 0.60 11.75
N LEU A 155 3.80 0.62 10.64
CA LEU A 155 5.24 0.87 10.57
C LEU A 155 5.51 2.08 9.69
N GLN A 156 6.24 3.05 10.24
CA GLN A 156 6.73 4.22 9.51
C GLN A 156 8.21 4.03 9.21
N VAL A 157 8.57 4.16 7.93
CA VAL A 157 9.95 4.02 7.45
C VAL A 157 10.43 5.37 6.97
N ILE A 158 11.56 5.82 7.49
CA ILE A 158 12.13 7.11 7.19
C ILE A 158 13.37 6.91 6.32
N SER A 159 13.51 7.71 5.26
CA SER A 159 14.69 7.67 4.39
C SER A 159 15.99 7.79 5.19
N LYS A 160 16.99 7.04 4.79
CA LYS A 160 18.37 7.20 5.32
C LYS A 160 19.02 8.52 4.88
N THR A 161 18.50 9.15 3.84
CA THR A 161 19.01 10.40 3.28
C THR A 161 18.22 11.58 3.85
N SER A 162 18.88 12.42 4.66
CA SER A 162 18.31 13.71 5.08
C SER A 162 18.14 14.62 3.89
N GLY A 163 17.01 15.30 3.78
CA GLY A 163 16.78 16.19 2.65
C GLY A 163 15.39 16.82 2.62
N ASN A 164 14.96 17.16 1.42
CA ASN A 164 13.67 17.78 1.17
C ASN A 164 12.51 16.79 1.35
N HIS A 165 11.32 17.31 1.51
CA HIS A 165 10.09 16.54 1.73
C HIS A 165 9.74 15.57 0.58
N ASN A 166 10.27 15.80 -0.61
CA ASN A 166 10.05 14.96 -1.78
C ASN A 166 11.16 13.92 -2.03
N GLN A 167 12.15 13.82 -1.15
CA GLN A 167 13.22 12.83 -1.24
C GLN A 167 12.79 11.52 -0.56
N THR A 168 11.82 10.85 -1.17
CA THR A 168 11.21 9.61 -0.68
C THR A 168 11.85 8.37 -1.30
N TYR A 169 13.15 8.23 -1.09
CA TYR A 169 13.99 7.14 -1.57
C TYR A 169 15.10 6.80 -0.57
N ASN A 170 15.84 5.74 -0.83
CA ASN A 170 16.92 5.24 0.00
C ASN A 170 16.45 4.80 1.38
N PHE A 171 15.55 3.82 1.39
CA PHE A 171 15.04 3.22 2.62
C PHE A 171 15.82 1.98 3.02
N SER A 172 15.94 1.74 4.33
CA SER A 172 16.35 0.45 4.85
C SER A 172 15.13 -0.48 4.85
N LEU A 173 15.18 -1.59 4.09
CA LEU A 173 14.04 -2.45 3.85
C LEU A 173 13.97 -3.70 4.74
N SER A 174 15.00 -4.00 5.55
CA SER A 174 15.00 -5.22 6.36
C SER A 174 13.84 -5.27 7.35
N GLU A 175 13.59 -4.19 8.08
CA GLU A 175 12.47 -4.08 9.02
C GLU A 175 11.10 -4.09 8.30
N PRO A 176 10.85 -3.27 7.25
CA PRO A 176 9.59 -3.33 6.54
C PRO A 176 9.32 -4.66 5.85
N ILE A 177 10.31 -5.38 5.34
CA ILE A 177 10.15 -6.72 4.79
C ILE A 177 9.65 -7.67 5.88
N LYS A 178 10.28 -7.68 7.04
CA LYS A 178 9.88 -8.51 8.17
C LYS A 178 8.47 -8.16 8.65
N TRP A 179 8.18 -6.89 8.79
CA TRP A 179 6.86 -6.41 9.21
C TRP A 179 5.76 -6.85 8.22
N LEU A 180 6.02 -6.68 6.92
CA LEU A 180 5.08 -7.05 5.87
C LEU A 180 4.74 -8.54 5.90
N ASN A 181 5.75 -9.41 5.95
CA ASN A 181 5.55 -10.85 6.02
C ASN A 181 4.78 -11.26 7.28
N ASN A 182 5.13 -10.70 8.43
CA ASN A 182 4.43 -10.95 9.69
C ASN A 182 2.97 -10.48 9.64
N LYS A 183 2.71 -9.32 9.04
CA LYS A 183 1.36 -8.77 8.92
C LYS A 183 0.50 -9.61 7.96
N ILE A 184 1.03 -10.07 6.86
CA ILE A 184 0.34 -10.98 5.93
C ILE A 184 -0.05 -12.25 6.68
N GLU A 185 0.88 -12.86 7.41
CA GLU A 185 0.61 -14.07 8.18
C GLU A 185 -0.47 -13.86 9.25
N GLU A 186 -0.40 -12.76 9.98
CA GLU A 186 -1.40 -12.38 10.99
C GLU A 186 -2.80 -12.24 10.38
N ILE A 187 -2.93 -11.56 9.25
CA ILE A 187 -4.22 -11.38 8.55
C ILE A 187 -4.77 -12.72 8.06
N LEU A 188 -3.90 -13.61 7.56
CA LEU A 188 -4.32 -14.93 7.07
C LEU A 188 -4.86 -15.83 8.18
N LYS A 189 -4.41 -15.64 9.42
CA LYS A 189 -4.86 -16.44 10.58
C LYS A 189 -6.20 -16.00 11.16
N ASN A 190 -6.69 -14.83 10.79
CA ASN A 190 -7.94 -14.26 11.33
C ASN A 190 -9.18 -14.65 10.49
#